data_03171eed32414d43474f3fb79d7657be
#
_entry.id   03171eed32414d43474f3fb79d7657be
#
_cell.length_a   1.000
_cell.length_b   1.000
_cell.length_c   1.000
_cell.angle_alpha   90.00
_cell.angle_beta   90.00
_cell.angle_gamma   90.00
#
_symmetry.space_group_name_H-M   'P 1'
#
loop_
_entity.id
_entity.type
_entity.pdbx_description
1 polymer ?
#
loop_
_entity_poly.entity_id
_entity_poly.type
_entity_poly.pdbx_seq_one_letter_code
_entity_poly.pdbx_strand_id
1 'polypeptide(L)'
;MAAPDLSRSEEILRVRKKRKKHSARKAVLITLAAIVCVFGLVGGAAALYLNSINQALSFDNKQEADNLKAALQPVTAETKDKPFYMLVLGSDARESDEASRSDVIILTRVDPQNGTITMVSIPRDTMVELPGHGRQKINAAYAFDGAAGAVDAVSKFAGVPITHYAEIHFQELETLVDTLGGVWVNVPVTNDETGSSNTGKRIEAGEQLLNGEQALAFARERYGYTRGDFQRADNQRILAQAIVKKVLDVSPL
;
A
#
# COMPACT_ATOMS: atom_id res chain seq x y z
N MET A 1 2.45 9.55 88.46
CA MET A 1 2.55 9.92 87.05
C MET A 1 3.21 8.79 86.32
N ALA A 2 2.46 7.94 85.60
CA ALA A 2 3.00 6.81 84.93
C ALA A 2 3.65 7.22 83.61
N ALA A 3 4.88 6.77 83.35
CA ALA A 3 5.57 7.10 82.10
C ALA A 3 4.83 6.48 80.89
N PRO A 4 4.76 7.15 79.75
CA PRO A 4 4.07 6.64 78.58
C PRO A 4 4.79 5.43 78.03
N ASP A 5 4.03 4.34 77.78
CA ASP A 5 4.52 3.08 77.21
C ASP A 5 5.02 3.28 75.78
N LEU A 6 6.31 3.55 75.64
CA LEU A 6 7.01 3.78 74.38
C LEU A 6 7.02 2.53 73.47
N SER A 7 6.85 1.31 74.06
CA SER A 7 6.87 0.03 73.32
C SER A 7 5.67 -0.12 72.38
N ARG A 8 4.50 0.32 72.83
CA ARG A 8 3.24 0.23 72.10
C ARG A 8 3.17 1.21 70.91
N SER A 9 3.80 2.40 71.04
CA SER A 9 3.88 3.38 69.94
C SER A 9 4.83 2.93 68.83
N GLU A 10 5.95 2.27 69.14
CA GLU A 10 6.88 1.74 68.19
C GLU A 10 6.30 0.55 67.40
N GLU A 11 5.51 -0.30 68.05
CA GLU A 11 4.84 -1.45 67.42
C GLU A 11 3.78 -0.97 66.41
N ILE A 12 2.99 0.05 66.75
CA ILE A 12 2.00 0.67 65.87
C ILE A 12 2.69 1.29 64.61
N LEU A 13 3.83 1.93 64.80
CA LEU A 13 4.59 2.53 63.71
C LEU A 13 5.20 1.44 62.78
N ARG A 14 5.68 0.33 63.31
CA ARG A 14 6.19 -0.81 62.53
C ARG A 14 5.09 -1.47 61.70
N VAL A 15 3.90 -1.67 62.28
CA VAL A 15 2.73 -2.25 61.56
C VAL A 15 2.24 -1.30 60.47
N ARG A 16 2.16 0.03 60.71
CA ARG A 16 1.81 1.03 59.68
C ARG A 16 2.83 1.09 58.56
N LYS A 17 4.14 0.97 58.85
CA LYS A 17 5.21 0.97 57.85
C LYS A 17 5.18 -0.30 56.97
N LYS A 18 4.87 -1.46 57.55
CA LYS A 18 4.67 -2.75 56.86
C LYS A 18 3.43 -2.68 55.95
N ARG A 19 2.29 -2.14 56.42
CA ARG A 19 1.07 -1.97 55.60
C ARG A 19 1.25 -1.01 54.44
N LYS A 20 1.95 0.13 54.62
CA LYS A 20 2.28 1.07 53.54
C LYS A 20 3.18 0.45 52.48
N LYS A 21 4.17 -0.36 52.89
CA LYS A 21 5.10 -1.04 51.96
C LYS A 21 4.40 -2.14 51.15
N HIS A 22 3.40 -2.84 51.70
CA HIS A 22 2.58 -3.83 51.02
C HIS A 22 1.58 -3.21 50.04
N SER A 23 0.98 -2.08 50.43
CA SER A 23 0.07 -1.29 49.57
C SER A 23 0.82 -0.71 48.37
N ALA A 24 2.00 -0.13 48.57
CA ALA A 24 2.83 0.40 47.48
C ALA A 24 3.29 -0.68 46.49
N ARG A 25 3.69 -1.86 47.01
CA ARG A 25 4.06 -2.99 46.10
C ARG A 25 2.86 -3.51 45.27
N LYS A 26 1.65 -3.57 45.89
CA LYS A 26 0.42 -3.92 45.16
C LYS A 26 0.07 -2.88 44.11
N ALA A 27 0.18 -1.60 44.41
CA ALA A 27 -0.05 -0.54 43.46
C ALA A 27 0.93 -0.59 42.26
N VAL A 28 2.22 -0.78 42.53
CA VAL A 28 3.24 -0.96 41.47
C VAL A 28 2.97 -2.16 40.61
N LEU A 29 2.57 -3.31 41.20
CA LEU A 29 2.22 -4.52 40.42
C LEU A 29 0.97 -4.33 39.57
N ILE A 30 -0.05 -3.64 40.06
CA ILE A 30 -1.27 -3.31 39.30
C ILE A 30 -0.94 -2.36 38.14
N THR A 31 -0.09 -1.34 38.39
CA THR A 31 0.33 -0.40 37.33
C THR A 31 1.15 -1.11 36.26
N LEU A 32 2.08 -2.01 36.66
CA LEU A 32 2.85 -2.82 35.71
C LEU A 32 1.94 -3.77 34.90
N ALA A 33 0.98 -4.43 35.54
CA ALA A 33 0.00 -5.26 34.86
C ALA A 33 -0.86 -4.47 33.86
N ALA A 34 -1.30 -3.26 34.25
CA ALA A 34 -2.05 -2.37 33.36
C ALA A 34 -1.22 -1.92 32.14
N ILE A 35 0.06 -1.60 32.34
CA ILE A 35 0.98 -1.24 31.26
C ILE A 35 1.17 -2.45 30.30
N VAL A 36 1.39 -3.63 30.84
CA VAL A 36 1.53 -4.88 30.04
C VAL A 36 0.23 -5.16 29.25
N CYS A 37 -0.94 -4.96 29.87
CA CYS A 37 -2.23 -5.11 29.15
C CYS A 37 -2.39 -4.08 28.04
N VAL A 38 -2.02 -2.82 28.25
CA VAL A 38 -2.10 -1.77 27.21
C VAL A 38 -1.14 -2.08 26.05
N PHE A 39 0.11 -2.44 26.35
CA PHE A 39 1.07 -2.86 25.30
C PHE A 39 0.64 -4.13 24.61
N GLY A 40 0.04 -5.09 25.32
CA GLY A 40 -0.52 -6.31 24.74
C GLY A 40 -1.70 -6.05 23.82
N LEU A 41 -2.59 -5.13 24.19
CA LEU A 41 -3.73 -4.74 23.35
C LEU A 41 -3.27 -3.94 22.11
N VAL A 42 -2.34 -3.00 22.27
CA VAL A 42 -1.79 -2.22 21.16
C VAL A 42 -0.97 -3.11 20.21
N GLY A 43 -0.12 -3.99 20.78
CA GLY A 43 0.65 -4.95 19.99
C GLY A 43 -0.23 -5.99 19.28
N GLY A 44 -1.30 -6.46 19.95
CA GLY A 44 -2.28 -7.37 19.36
C GLY A 44 -3.09 -6.70 18.25
N ALA A 45 -3.54 -5.47 18.44
CA ALA A 45 -4.25 -4.71 17.41
C ALA A 45 -3.34 -4.40 16.21
N ALA A 46 -2.08 -4.05 16.44
CA ALA A 46 -1.10 -3.84 15.38
C ALA A 46 -0.81 -5.16 14.62
N ALA A 47 -0.68 -6.28 15.31
CA ALA A 47 -0.47 -7.58 14.68
C ALA A 47 -1.69 -8.02 13.85
N LEU A 48 -2.93 -7.80 14.34
CA LEU A 48 -4.16 -8.07 13.60
C LEU A 48 -4.29 -7.15 12.37
N TYR A 49 -3.94 -5.88 12.52
CA TYR A 49 -3.92 -4.90 11.43
C TYR A 49 -2.89 -5.27 10.35
N LEU A 50 -1.66 -5.62 10.75
CA LEU A 50 -0.62 -6.08 9.81
C LEU A 50 -1.01 -7.41 9.15
N ASN A 51 -1.67 -8.31 9.86
CA ASN A 51 -2.15 -9.57 9.30
C ASN A 51 -3.32 -9.34 8.31
N SER A 52 -4.22 -8.38 8.58
CA SER A 52 -5.29 -8.03 7.64
C SER A 52 -4.73 -7.37 6.37
N ILE A 53 -3.69 -6.53 6.50
CA ILE A 53 -2.97 -5.97 5.35
C ILE A 53 -2.28 -7.09 4.56
N ASN A 54 -1.58 -8.02 5.24
CA ASN A 54 -0.94 -9.15 4.56
C ASN A 54 -1.94 -10.05 3.83
N GLN A 55 -3.14 -10.26 4.39
CA GLN A 55 -4.20 -11.02 3.70
C GLN A 55 -4.76 -10.27 2.50
N ALA A 56 -4.93 -8.95 2.61
CA ALA A 56 -5.38 -8.10 1.51
C ALA A 56 -4.33 -7.92 0.39
N LEU A 57 -3.04 -8.12 0.73
CA LEU A 57 -1.90 -8.00 -0.21
C LEU A 57 -1.40 -9.36 -0.72
N SER A 58 -2.04 -10.48 -0.34
CA SER A 58 -1.61 -11.82 -0.75
C SER A 58 -2.43 -12.33 -1.94
N PHE A 59 -1.76 -13.08 -2.81
CA PHE A 59 -2.42 -13.80 -3.90
C PHE A 59 -3.31 -14.90 -3.33
N ASP A 60 -4.54 -15.03 -3.82
CA ASP A 60 -5.45 -16.11 -3.45
C ASP A 60 -4.96 -17.47 -3.96
N ASN A 61 -4.12 -17.48 -5.02
CA ASN A 61 -3.59 -18.66 -5.65
C ASN A 61 -2.08 -18.81 -5.36
N LYS A 62 -1.75 -19.85 -4.59
CA LYS A 62 -0.35 -20.17 -4.24
C LYS A 62 0.54 -20.42 -5.46
N GLN A 63 0.01 -21.07 -6.51
CA GLN A 63 0.79 -21.34 -7.73
C GLN A 63 1.16 -20.05 -8.45
N GLU A 64 0.25 -19.08 -8.49
CA GLU A 64 0.49 -17.77 -9.09
C GLU A 64 1.53 -16.97 -8.28
N ALA A 65 1.45 -17.01 -6.96
CA ALA A 65 2.45 -16.42 -6.08
C ALA A 65 3.85 -17.02 -6.28
N ASP A 66 3.94 -18.35 -6.41
CA ASP A 66 5.21 -19.06 -6.64
C ASP A 66 5.77 -18.72 -8.04
N ASN A 67 4.93 -18.65 -9.06
CA ASN A 67 5.32 -18.25 -10.43
C ASN A 67 5.83 -16.79 -10.44
N LEU A 68 5.10 -15.87 -9.80
CA LEU A 68 5.54 -14.49 -9.69
C LEU A 68 6.87 -14.37 -8.97
N LYS A 69 7.04 -15.07 -7.86
CA LYS A 69 8.30 -15.09 -7.10
C LYS A 69 9.47 -15.60 -7.95
N ALA A 70 9.23 -16.56 -8.86
CA ALA A 70 10.23 -17.04 -9.77
C ALA A 70 10.59 -16.04 -10.88
N ALA A 71 9.63 -15.22 -11.33
CA ALA A 71 9.84 -14.18 -12.34
C ALA A 71 10.55 -12.94 -11.76
N LEU A 72 10.36 -12.65 -10.46
CA LEU A 72 11.02 -11.53 -9.79
C LEU A 72 12.50 -11.82 -9.52
N GLN A 73 13.35 -10.82 -9.72
CA GLN A 73 14.75 -10.90 -9.29
C GLN A 73 14.85 -10.86 -7.76
N PRO A 74 15.60 -11.77 -7.13
CA PRO A 74 15.71 -11.81 -5.68
C PRO A 74 16.43 -10.58 -5.13
N VAL A 75 15.89 -10.00 -4.06
CA VAL A 75 16.54 -8.93 -3.28
C VAL A 75 17.47 -9.59 -2.27
N THR A 76 18.77 -9.26 -2.34
CA THR A 76 19.78 -9.74 -1.40
C THR A 76 20.12 -8.67 -0.36
N ALA A 77 20.80 -9.05 0.72
CA ALA A 77 21.29 -8.09 1.72
C ALA A 77 22.18 -7.00 1.12
N GLU A 78 22.88 -7.30 0.00
CA GLU A 78 23.75 -6.36 -0.71
C GLU A 78 22.98 -5.39 -1.63
N THR A 79 21.77 -5.73 -2.01
CA THR A 79 20.95 -4.96 -2.97
C THR A 79 19.77 -4.25 -2.34
N LYS A 80 19.41 -4.54 -1.09
CA LYS A 80 18.22 -4.00 -0.42
C LYS A 80 18.16 -2.46 -0.37
N ASP A 81 19.32 -1.81 -0.27
CA ASP A 81 19.43 -0.35 -0.18
C ASP A 81 19.83 0.30 -1.52
N LYS A 82 19.95 -0.49 -2.60
CA LYS A 82 20.27 0.00 -3.96
C LYS A 82 18.99 0.37 -4.71
N PRO A 83 19.10 1.22 -5.73
CA PRO A 83 17.98 1.47 -6.63
C PRO A 83 17.44 0.17 -7.23
N PHE A 84 16.11 0.04 -7.26
CA PHE A 84 15.43 -1.13 -7.76
C PHE A 84 14.25 -0.76 -8.66
N TYR A 85 13.77 -1.75 -9.41
CA TYR A 85 12.59 -1.58 -10.26
C TYR A 85 11.41 -2.37 -9.71
N MET A 86 10.24 -1.71 -9.72
CA MET A 86 8.95 -2.28 -9.36
C MET A 86 7.99 -2.15 -10.54
N LEU A 87 7.26 -3.21 -10.83
CA LEU A 87 6.13 -3.16 -11.76
C LEU A 87 4.84 -2.91 -10.96
N VAL A 88 4.11 -1.88 -11.37
CA VAL A 88 2.77 -1.59 -10.85
C VAL A 88 1.78 -1.85 -11.97
N LEU A 89 0.83 -2.76 -11.73
CA LEU A 89 -0.28 -3.05 -12.64
C LEU A 89 -1.60 -2.53 -12.07
N GLY A 90 -2.47 -2.09 -12.97
CA GLY A 90 -3.87 -1.86 -12.68
C GLY A 90 -4.73 -2.71 -13.60
N SER A 91 -5.66 -3.47 -13.05
CA SER A 91 -6.57 -4.31 -13.81
C SER A 91 -8.03 -4.02 -13.48
N ASP A 92 -8.91 -4.22 -14.45
CA ASP A 92 -10.37 -4.18 -14.28
C ASP A 92 -10.92 -5.60 -14.04
N ALA A 93 -10.05 -6.51 -13.58
CA ALA A 93 -10.42 -7.89 -13.29
C ALA A 93 -11.52 -7.92 -12.24
N ARG A 94 -12.62 -8.55 -12.56
CA ARG A 94 -13.62 -9.00 -11.61
C ARG A 94 -13.26 -10.43 -11.23
N GLU A 95 -13.54 -10.84 -10.00
CA GLU A 95 -13.27 -12.19 -9.47
C GLU A 95 -13.74 -13.35 -10.38
N SER A 96 -14.54 -13.06 -11.41
CA SER A 96 -15.10 -14.04 -12.36
C SER A 96 -14.43 -14.09 -13.73
N ASP A 97 -13.45 -13.22 -14.05
CA ASP A 97 -12.91 -13.11 -15.40
C ASP A 97 -11.52 -13.81 -15.50
N GLU A 98 -11.52 -15.06 -15.98
CA GLU A 98 -10.33 -15.86 -16.25
C GLU A 98 -9.37 -15.25 -17.30
N ALA A 99 -9.74 -14.17 -17.99
CA ALA A 99 -8.95 -13.53 -19.06
C ALA A 99 -8.80 -12.02 -18.89
N SER A 100 -8.63 -11.54 -17.67
CA SER A 100 -8.41 -10.12 -17.42
C SER A 100 -7.11 -9.65 -18.06
N ARG A 101 -7.12 -8.41 -18.59
CA ARG A 101 -5.93 -7.73 -19.14
C ARG A 101 -5.57 -6.59 -18.22
N SER A 102 -4.27 -6.39 -18.05
CA SER A 102 -3.81 -5.18 -17.36
C SER A 102 -4.06 -3.95 -18.24
N ASP A 103 -4.78 -2.98 -17.70
CA ASP A 103 -5.06 -1.71 -18.38
C ASP A 103 -4.02 -0.64 -18.06
N VAL A 104 -3.38 -0.74 -16.92
CA VAL A 104 -2.34 0.16 -16.42
C VAL A 104 -1.05 -0.62 -16.22
N ILE A 105 0.02 -0.17 -16.86
CA ILE A 105 1.35 -0.77 -16.72
C ILE A 105 2.32 0.37 -16.41
N ILE A 106 2.85 0.42 -15.18
CA ILE A 106 3.78 1.45 -14.74
C ILE A 106 5.07 0.78 -14.26
N LEU A 107 6.17 1.04 -14.96
CA LEU A 107 7.49 0.68 -14.48
C LEU A 107 8.00 1.78 -13.56
N THR A 108 8.28 1.44 -12.33
CA THR A 108 8.71 2.36 -11.28
C THR A 108 10.15 2.05 -10.88
N ARG A 109 11.04 3.05 -10.95
CA ARG A 109 12.37 3.00 -10.36
C ARG A 109 12.36 3.70 -9.02
N VAL A 110 12.69 2.99 -7.98
CA VAL A 110 12.83 3.52 -6.61
C VAL A 110 14.31 3.61 -6.27
N ASP A 111 14.75 4.77 -5.79
CA ASP A 111 16.11 5.01 -5.33
C ASP A 111 16.06 5.44 -3.85
N PRO A 112 16.22 4.46 -2.93
CA PRO A 112 16.12 4.75 -1.49
C PRO A 112 17.23 5.69 -0.99
N GLN A 113 18.42 5.64 -1.61
CA GLN A 113 19.56 6.44 -1.19
C GLN A 113 19.36 7.93 -1.47
N ASN A 114 18.70 8.24 -2.59
CA ASN A 114 18.44 9.62 -3.02
C ASN A 114 16.99 10.06 -2.73
N GLY A 115 16.14 9.18 -2.18
CA GLY A 115 14.73 9.46 -1.93
C GLY A 115 13.95 9.79 -3.20
N THR A 116 14.33 9.21 -4.36
CA THR A 116 13.70 9.54 -5.64
C THR A 116 12.91 8.36 -6.19
N ILE A 117 11.73 8.68 -6.76
CA ILE A 117 10.85 7.73 -7.44
C ILE A 117 10.62 8.24 -8.86
N THR A 118 10.94 7.41 -9.84
CA THR A 118 10.69 7.70 -11.27
C THR A 118 9.71 6.68 -11.81
N MET A 119 8.64 7.15 -12.46
CA MET A 119 7.59 6.30 -13.02
C MET A 119 7.46 6.50 -14.52
N VAL A 120 7.35 5.40 -15.27
CA VAL A 120 7.13 5.38 -16.71
C VAL A 120 5.91 4.52 -17.01
N SER A 121 4.89 5.12 -17.61
CA SER A 121 3.73 4.38 -18.10
C SER A 121 4.07 3.72 -19.44
N ILE A 122 3.80 2.42 -19.54
CA ILE A 122 3.94 1.64 -20.76
C ILE A 122 2.54 1.47 -21.37
N PRO A 123 2.30 1.95 -22.60
CA PRO A 123 1.00 1.77 -23.24
C PRO A 123 0.66 0.28 -23.36
N ARG A 124 -0.53 -0.11 -22.93
CA ARG A 124 -0.99 -1.50 -22.92
C ARG A 124 -0.95 -2.17 -24.30
N ASP A 125 -1.08 -1.37 -25.37
CA ASP A 125 -1.07 -1.82 -26.76
C ASP A 125 0.35 -1.89 -27.35
N THR A 126 1.41 -1.67 -26.56
CA THR A 126 2.81 -1.81 -27.01
C THR A 126 3.04 -3.21 -27.51
N MET A 127 3.54 -3.32 -28.74
CA MET A 127 3.82 -4.62 -29.38
C MET A 127 5.16 -5.17 -28.90
N VAL A 128 5.12 -6.38 -28.35
CA VAL A 128 6.27 -7.13 -27.84
C VAL A 128 6.26 -8.56 -28.34
N GLU A 129 7.40 -9.23 -28.26
CA GLU A 129 7.51 -10.68 -28.50
C GLU A 129 7.29 -11.41 -27.18
N LEU A 130 6.21 -12.22 -27.09
CA LEU A 130 5.91 -13.04 -25.92
C LEU A 130 6.33 -14.50 -26.19
N PRO A 131 7.10 -15.12 -25.26
CA PRO A 131 7.52 -16.51 -25.41
C PRO A 131 6.31 -17.44 -25.60
N GLY A 132 6.35 -18.28 -26.63
CA GLY A 132 5.26 -19.23 -26.94
C GLY A 132 4.02 -18.63 -27.62
N HIS A 133 3.89 -17.29 -27.64
CA HIS A 133 2.71 -16.60 -28.17
C HIS A 133 3.01 -15.65 -29.36
N GLY A 134 4.31 -15.51 -29.72
CA GLY A 134 4.74 -14.63 -30.81
C GLY A 134 4.49 -13.16 -30.50
N ARG A 135 4.31 -12.35 -31.55
CA ARG A 135 4.16 -10.91 -31.43
C ARG A 135 2.75 -10.52 -30.98
N GLN A 136 2.64 -9.98 -29.78
CA GLN A 136 1.40 -9.63 -29.10
C GLN A 136 1.48 -8.24 -28.45
N LYS A 137 0.33 -7.70 -27.99
CA LYS A 137 0.28 -6.54 -27.13
C LYS A 137 0.84 -6.91 -25.76
N ILE A 138 1.58 -6.00 -25.12
CA ILE A 138 2.24 -6.28 -23.82
C ILE A 138 1.25 -6.64 -22.71
N ASN A 139 0.03 -6.10 -22.73
CA ASN A 139 -1.02 -6.44 -21.77
C ASN A 139 -1.55 -7.86 -21.91
N ALA A 140 -1.33 -8.52 -23.04
CA ALA A 140 -1.72 -9.91 -23.23
C ALA A 140 -0.85 -10.88 -22.41
N ALA A 141 0.35 -10.46 -22.01
CA ALA A 141 1.22 -11.26 -21.15
C ALA A 141 0.56 -11.60 -19.81
N TYR A 142 -0.19 -10.64 -19.24
CA TYR A 142 -0.97 -10.89 -18.02
C TYR A 142 -2.09 -11.91 -18.26
N ALA A 143 -2.79 -11.83 -19.39
CA ALA A 143 -3.88 -12.76 -19.71
C ALA A 143 -3.39 -14.20 -19.97
N PHE A 144 -2.13 -14.39 -20.40
CA PHE A 144 -1.56 -15.71 -20.66
C PHE A 144 -0.95 -16.34 -19.41
N ASP A 145 -0.11 -15.59 -18.69
CA ASP A 145 0.72 -16.11 -17.61
C ASP A 145 0.61 -15.28 -16.32
N GLY A 146 -0.48 -14.53 -16.15
CA GLY A 146 -0.75 -13.75 -14.95
C GLY A 146 0.31 -12.69 -14.66
N ALA A 147 0.49 -12.40 -13.38
CA ALA A 147 1.47 -11.45 -12.88
C ALA A 147 2.91 -11.78 -13.30
N ALA A 148 3.27 -13.07 -13.32
CA ALA A 148 4.58 -13.54 -13.74
C ALA A 148 4.87 -13.21 -15.21
N GLY A 149 3.91 -13.46 -16.10
CA GLY A 149 4.02 -13.13 -17.52
C GLY A 149 4.17 -11.63 -17.75
N ALA A 150 3.44 -10.80 -17.00
CA ALA A 150 3.58 -9.36 -17.09
C ALA A 150 4.96 -8.87 -16.64
N VAL A 151 5.50 -9.41 -15.53
CA VAL A 151 6.86 -9.11 -15.06
C VAL A 151 7.90 -9.46 -16.09
N ASP A 152 7.84 -10.68 -16.67
CA ASP A 152 8.79 -11.14 -17.69
C ASP A 152 8.73 -10.28 -18.95
N ALA A 153 7.52 -9.96 -19.43
CA ALA A 153 7.33 -9.15 -20.62
C ALA A 153 7.88 -7.73 -20.44
N VAL A 154 7.58 -7.09 -19.31
CA VAL A 154 8.04 -5.72 -19.03
C VAL A 154 9.54 -5.69 -18.74
N SER A 155 10.07 -6.65 -17.98
CA SER A 155 11.51 -6.78 -17.73
C SER A 155 12.31 -6.89 -19.02
N LYS A 156 11.84 -7.74 -19.95
CA LYS A 156 12.45 -7.97 -21.25
C LYS A 156 12.34 -6.74 -22.16
N PHE A 157 11.17 -6.10 -22.20
CA PHE A 157 10.92 -4.90 -22.98
C PHE A 157 11.78 -3.71 -22.54
N ALA A 158 11.86 -3.48 -21.22
CA ALA A 158 12.61 -2.36 -20.64
C ALA A 158 14.11 -2.66 -20.48
N GLY A 159 14.54 -3.92 -20.57
CA GLY A 159 15.93 -4.32 -20.35
C GLY A 159 16.42 -4.13 -18.91
N VAL A 160 15.51 -4.21 -17.92
CA VAL A 160 15.83 -4.02 -16.51
C VAL A 160 15.28 -5.15 -15.64
N PRO A 161 15.97 -5.54 -14.55
CA PRO A 161 15.48 -6.53 -13.62
C PRO A 161 14.36 -5.95 -12.75
N ILE A 162 13.22 -6.62 -12.67
CA ILE A 162 12.11 -6.24 -11.80
C ILE A 162 12.22 -7.06 -10.51
N THR A 163 12.26 -6.38 -9.36
CA THR A 163 12.43 -7.01 -8.04
C THR A 163 11.15 -6.99 -7.21
N HIS A 164 10.22 -6.08 -7.51
CA HIS A 164 8.98 -5.89 -6.79
C HIS A 164 7.80 -5.80 -7.75
N TYR A 165 6.66 -6.23 -7.27
CA TYR A 165 5.41 -6.19 -7.99
C TYR A 165 4.29 -5.66 -7.08
N ALA A 166 3.42 -4.86 -7.64
CA ALA A 166 2.18 -4.44 -7.01
C ALA A 166 1.06 -4.44 -8.05
N GLU A 167 -0.08 -4.95 -7.66
CA GLU A 167 -1.31 -4.92 -8.46
C GLU A 167 -2.42 -4.26 -7.67
N ILE A 168 -3.23 -3.46 -8.35
CA ILE A 168 -4.38 -2.78 -7.76
C ILE A 168 -5.55 -3.01 -8.69
N HIS A 169 -6.58 -3.69 -8.21
CA HIS A 169 -7.86 -3.75 -8.90
C HIS A 169 -8.63 -2.45 -8.69
N PHE A 170 -9.39 -2.02 -9.70
CA PHE A 170 -10.07 -0.73 -9.63
C PHE A 170 -11.06 -0.61 -8.47
N GLN A 171 -11.68 -1.69 -8.04
CA GLN A 171 -12.57 -1.70 -6.87
C GLN A 171 -11.79 -1.51 -5.56
N GLU A 172 -10.59 -2.06 -5.49
CA GLU A 172 -9.71 -1.94 -4.33
C GLU A 172 -9.07 -0.55 -4.22
N LEU A 173 -8.84 0.10 -5.38
CA LEU A 173 -8.33 1.48 -5.43
C LEU A 173 -9.22 2.45 -4.66
N GLU A 174 -10.54 2.34 -4.81
CA GLU A 174 -11.50 3.18 -4.08
C GLU A 174 -11.37 2.97 -2.57
N THR A 175 -11.40 1.71 -2.13
CA THR A 175 -11.25 1.32 -0.72
C THR A 175 -9.88 1.75 -0.14
N LEU A 176 -8.82 1.58 -0.91
CA LEU A 176 -7.46 2.00 -0.50
C LEU A 176 -7.39 3.51 -0.26
N VAL A 177 -7.88 4.30 -1.21
CA VAL A 177 -7.85 5.77 -1.10
C VAL A 177 -8.69 6.24 0.08
N ASP A 178 -9.87 5.67 0.31
CA ASP A 178 -10.73 6.01 1.44
C ASP A 178 -10.10 5.60 2.78
N THR A 179 -9.44 4.45 2.85
CA THR A 179 -8.70 4.00 4.04
C THR A 179 -7.55 4.95 4.39
N LEU A 180 -6.90 5.54 3.39
CA LEU A 180 -5.85 6.54 3.57
C LEU A 180 -6.40 7.93 3.96
N GLY A 181 -7.73 8.10 4.01
CA GLY A 181 -8.38 9.38 4.27
C GLY A 181 -8.30 10.34 3.09
N GLY A 182 -8.21 9.81 1.88
CA GLY A 182 -8.06 10.56 0.64
C GLY A 182 -6.59 10.83 0.27
N VAL A 183 -6.38 11.21 -0.99
CA VAL A 183 -5.06 11.55 -1.55
C VAL A 183 -5.07 12.93 -2.17
N TRP A 184 -4.03 13.72 -1.91
CA TRP A 184 -3.84 15.03 -2.53
C TRP A 184 -3.30 14.86 -3.95
N VAL A 185 -4.03 15.40 -4.90
CA VAL A 185 -3.70 15.32 -6.33
C VAL A 185 -3.75 16.71 -6.94
N ASN A 186 -2.69 17.08 -7.65
CA ASN A 186 -2.74 18.25 -8.51
C ASN A 186 -3.27 17.81 -9.88
N VAL A 187 -4.58 18.00 -10.08
CA VAL A 187 -5.29 17.62 -11.31
C VAL A 187 -4.86 18.55 -12.45
N PRO A 188 -4.25 18.03 -13.53
CA PRO A 188 -3.66 18.89 -14.56
C PRO A 188 -4.69 19.58 -15.45
N VAL A 189 -5.82 18.92 -15.68
CA VAL A 189 -6.87 19.39 -16.59
C VAL A 189 -8.23 18.97 -16.05
N THR A 190 -9.20 19.90 -16.05
CA THR A 190 -10.59 19.58 -15.75
C THR A 190 -11.13 18.57 -16.77
N ASN A 191 -11.77 17.50 -16.31
CA ASN A 191 -12.51 16.62 -17.20
C ASN A 191 -13.84 17.27 -17.60
N ASP A 192 -14.28 17.02 -18.83
CA ASP A 192 -15.58 17.50 -19.32
C ASP A 192 -16.70 16.53 -18.91
N GLU A 193 -17.69 17.05 -18.19
CA GLU A 193 -18.91 16.28 -17.81
C GLU A 193 -19.93 16.14 -18.94
N THR A 194 -19.77 16.90 -20.03
CA THR A 194 -20.81 17.09 -21.05
C THR A 194 -20.96 15.88 -21.96
N GLY A 195 -21.39 14.73 -21.40
CA GLY A 195 -21.80 13.55 -22.18
C GLY A 195 -20.67 12.73 -22.81
N SER A 196 -19.44 13.23 -22.81
CA SER A 196 -18.26 12.51 -23.30
C SER A 196 -17.50 11.78 -22.17
N SER A 197 -17.73 12.17 -20.92
CA SER A 197 -17.15 11.51 -19.75
C SER A 197 -17.70 10.10 -19.55
N ASN A 198 -16.84 9.12 -19.36
CA ASN A 198 -17.24 7.74 -19.09
C ASN A 198 -17.42 7.44 -17.61
N THR A 199 -17.15 8.36 -16.72
CA THR A 199 -17.25 8.18 -15.27
C THR A 199 -18.45 8.91 -14.66
N GLY A 200 -19.03 9.89 -15.37
CA GLY A 200 -20.13 10.73 -14.86
C GLY A 200 -19.72 11.66 -13.72
N LYS A 201 -18.41 11.84 -13.50
CA LYS A 201 -17.87 12.69 -12.44
C LYS A 201 -17.04 13.82 -13.03
N ARG A 202 -17.32 15.04 -12.57
CA ARG A 202 -16.49 16.20 -12.89
C ARG A 202 -15.42 16.36 -11.82
N ILE A 203 -14.17 16.47 -12.27
CA ILE A 203 -13.01 16.74 -11.42
C ILE A 203 -12.33 17.97 -12.00
N GLU A 204 -12.28 19.04 -11.21
CA GLU A 204 -11.70 20.32 -11.63
C GLU A 204 -10.16 20.24 -11.65
N ALA A 205 -9.55 21.05 -12.48
CA ALA A 205 -8.10 21.23 -12.45
C ALA A 205 -7.66 21.92 -11.15
N GLY A 206 -6.45 21.59 -10.69
CA GLY A 206 -5.84 22.17 -9.50
C GLY A 206 -5.59 21.15 -8.40
N GLU A 207 -5.04 21.63 -7.30
CA GLU A 207 -4.71 20.79 -6.14
C GLU A 207 -5.97 20.53 -5.30
N GLN A 208 -6.31 19.27 -5.10
CA GLN A 208 -7.48 18.86 -4.33
C GLN A 208 -7.29 17.49 -3.67
N LEU A 209 -8.04 17.28 -2.59
CA LEU A 209 -8.11 16.00 -1.90
C LEU A 209 -9.18 15.14 -2.57
N LEU A 210 -8.78 14.06 -3.22
CA LEU A 210 -9.70 13.10 -3.84
C LEU A 210 -10.03 11.99 -2.85
N ASN A 211 -11.31 11.67 -2.69
CA ASN A 211 -11.76 10.45 -2.05
C ASN A 211 -11.68 9.25 -3.03
N GLY A 212 -12.03 8.03 -2.58
CA GLY A 212 -11.91 6.82 -3.39
C GLY A 212 -12.67 6.89 -4.71
N GLU A 213 -13.95 7.31 -4.67
CA GLU A 213 -14.79 7.46 -5.87
C GLU A 213 -14.20 8.47 -6.87
N GLN A 214 -13.72 9.60 -6.37
CA GLN A 214 -13.10 10.63 -7.20
C GLN A 214 -11.76 10.16 -7.77
N ALA A 215 -10.96 9.47 -7.00
CA ALA A 215 -9.69 8.90 -7.44
C ALA A 215 -9.89 7.84 -8.53
N LEU A 216 -10.89 6.96 -8.36
CA LEU A 216 -11.26 5.99 -9.38
C LEU A 216 -11.75 6.67 -10.66
N ALA A 217 -12.62 7.68 -10.55
CA ALA A 217 -13.08 8.47 -11.69
C ALA A 217 -11.91 9.16 -12.40
N PHE A 218 -10.97 9.78 -11.66
CA PHE A 218 -9.77 10.40 -12.19
C PHE A 218 -8.87 9.42 -12.96
N ALA A 219 -8.71 8.19 -12.45
CA ALA A 219 -7.90 7.15 -13.08
C ALA A 219 -8.55 6.55 -14.34
N ARG A 220 -9.89 6.52 -14.40
CA ARG A 220 -10.65 5.87 -15.50
C ARG A 220 -11.08 6.82 -16.60
N GLU A 221 -11.14 8.13 -16.30
CA GLU A 221 -11.63 9.10 -17.26
C GLU A 221 -10.75 9.17 -18.51
N ARG A 222 -11.38 9.08 -19.66
CA ARG A 222 -10.74 9.08 -20.97
C ARG A 222 -11.41 10.04 -21.93
N TYR A 223 -12.74 9.98 -22.02
CA TYR A 223 -13.51 10.69 -23.04
C TYR A 223 -13.69 12.17 -22.71
N GLY A 224 -13.62 12.55 -21.45
CA GLY A 224 -13.66 13.93 -20.99
C GLY A 224 -12.36 14.73 -21.25
N TYR A 225 -11.37 14.12 -21.90
CA TYR A 225 -10.08 14.77 -22.18
C TYR A 225 -9.75 14.85 -23.66
N THR A 226 -9.25 15.97 -24.10
CA THR A 226 -8.78 16.16 -25.50
C THR A 226 -7.66 15.19 -25.89
N ARG A 227 -6.78 14.81 -24.94
CA ARG A 227 -5.67 13.89 -25.16
C ARG A 227 -6.06 12.41 -24.97
N GLY A 228 -7.32 12.12 -24.59
CA GLY A 228 -7.84 10.77 -24.47
C GLY A 228 -6.98 9.86 -23.58
N ASP A 229 -6.51 8.74 -24.16
CA ASP A 229 -5.70 7.73 -23.47
C ASP A 229 -4.37 8.25 -22.89
N PHE A 230 -3.74 9.20 -23.54
CA PHE A 230 -2.50 9.80 -23.02
C PHE A 230 -2.75 10.57 -21.72
N GLN A 231 -3.86 11.31 -21.64
CA GLN A 231 -4.21 12.00 -20.41
C GLN A 231 -4.59 11.03 -19.32
N ARG A 232 -5.31 9.96 -19.64
CA ARG A 232 -5.61 8.89 -18.69
C ARG A 232 -4.33 8.28 -18.11
N ALA A 233 -3.35 7.94 -18.95
CA ALA A 233 -2.08 7.38 -18.48
C ALA A 233 -1.30 8.36 -17.57
N ASP A 234 -1.33 9.66 -17.89
CA ASP A 234 -0.75 10.70 -17.03
C ASP A 234 -1.48 10.78 -15.69
N ASN A 235 -2.82 10.75 -15.68
CA ASN A 235 -3.64 10.78 -14.47
C ASN A 235 -3.37 9.55 -13.57
N GLN A 236 -3.28 8.37 -14.14
CA GLN A 236 -2.96 7.13 -13.41
C GLN A 236 -1.58 7.23 -12.74
N ARG A 237 -0.59 7.76 -13.43
CA ARG A 237 0.75 7.98 -12.88
C ARG A 237 0.73 9.02 -11.74
N ILE A 238 0.01 10.14 -11.91
CA ILE A 238 -0.15 11.17 -10.88
C ILE A 238 -0.82 10.59 -9.64
N LEU A 239 -1.88 9.81 -9.82
CA LEU A 239 -2.59 9.15 -8.72
C LEU A 239 -1.68 8.14 -7.99
N ALA A 240 -0.95 7.31 -8.73
CA ALA A 240 -0.01 6.36 -8.15
C ALA A 240 1.07 7.07 -7.31
N GLN A 241 1.61 8.18 -7.80
CA GLN A 241 2.56 9.02 -7.04
C GLN A 241 1.93 9.58 -5.75
N ALA A 242 0.68 10.06 -5.83
CA ALA A 242 -0.03 10.61 -4.68
C ALA A 242 -0.29 9.55 -3.61
N ILE A 243 -0.68 8.32 -4.00
CA ILE A 243 -0.87 7.18 -3.10
C ILE A 243 0.45 6.81 -2.43
N VAL A 244 1.53 6.63 -3.19
CA VAL A 244 2.86 6.30 -2.63
C VAL A 244 3.30 7.35 -1.63
N LYS A 245 3.19 8.64 -1.98
CA LYS A 245 3.52 9.74 -1.07
C LYS A 245 2.70 9.67 0.21
N LYS A 246 1.38 9.47 0.11
CA LYS A 246 0.49 9.38 1.27
C LYS A 246 0.84 8.19 2.18
N VAL A 247 1.16 7.04 1.61
CA VAL A 247 1.58 5.85 2.37
C VAL A 247 2.89 6.10 3.12
N LEU A 248 3.86 6.75 2.49
CA LEU A 248 5.12 7.10 3.13
C LEU A 248 4.96 8.14 4.25
N ASP A 249 4.04 9.11 4.08
CA ASP A 249 3.75 10.13 5.09
C ASP A 249 3.02 9.55 6.32
N VAL A 250 2.24 8.47 6.15
CA VAL A 250 1.48 7.81 7.23
C VAL A 250 2.33 6.75 7.96
N SER A 251 3.35 6.20 7.30
CA SER A 251 4.28 5.24 7.90
C SER A 251 5.51 5.97 8.42
N PRO A 252 5.64 6.21 9.74
CA PRO A 252 6.92 6.66 10.29
C PRO A 252 7.92 5.51 10.12
N LEU A 253 8.89 5.69 9.25
CA LEU A 253 10.07 4.85 9.14
C LEU A 253 10.97 5.02 10.37
#